data_8f81f51a6938787e6d5ec662bd21bf13
#
_entry.id   8f81f51a6938787e6d5ec662bd21bf13
#
_cell.length_a   1.000
_cell.length_b   1.000
_cell.length_c   1.000
_cell.angle_alpha   90.00
_cell.angle_beta   90.00
_cell.angle_gamma   90.00
#
_symmetry.space_group_name_H-M   'P 1'
#
loop_
_entity.id
_entity.type
_entity.pdbx_description
1 polymer ?
#
loop_
_entity_poly.entity_id
_entity_poly.type
_entity_poly.pdbx_seq_one_letter_code
_entity_poly.pdbx_strand_id
1 'polypeptide(L)'
;MAHIKFDETICELIRIDGNHRLSAACDVTDDFTLPFCLLLFRNPKENEQFTRAIFHNINAKQIPLNLEENLKVILESEQVFSNDVLKTDNSFGWKYYLARKTIQELDFSYFPSVNAYISNAKYSFFVELYGYLIKNGSIQEKEEAVEIIKTQLVDVENALVQSEIVATTTNIAVIGALAYYRLTNEFKYRGFLSWIKKNNIGNVEKLHIEDVINLYDEIFEHVPKKAFLARWYPADTDAEYNQSVHRVNAIKEVAKELNLQLTDLGTRDTGTFDIREVMYHDIRECDIFIADLTGARHNVMIEVGYALKHIDTGRMVFYFQETDSCKNVPFDVNHFSYDKITDSAEIKTKTKERIKTILEQSKNGEI
;
A
#
# COMPACT_ATOMS: atom_id res chain seq x y z
N MET A 1 8.24 -27.96 -49.01
CA MET A 1 9.45 -27.28 -48.48
C MET A 1 10.24 -26.75 -49.64
N ALA A 2 10.62 -25.51 -49.66
CA ALA A 2 11.53 -24.95 -50.66
C ALA A 2 12.97 -25.15 -50.16
N HIS A 3 13.83 -25.72 -51.03
CA HIS A 3 15.25 -25.91 -50.73
C HIS A 3 16.04 -24.90 -51.54
N ILE A 4 16.91 -24.16 -50.89
CA ILE A 4 17.88 -23.24 -51.52
C ILE A 4 19.23 -23.97 -51.56
N LYS A 5 19.76 -24.18 -52.73
CA LYS A 5 21.09 -24.76 -52.92
C LYS A 5 22.09 -23.62 -53.26
N PHE A 6 23.19 -23.59 -52.55
CA PHE A 6 24.29 -22.68 -52.82
C PHE A 6 25.43 -23.45 -53.51
N ASP A 7 26.06 -22.82 -54.48
CA ASP A 7 27.29 -23.30 -55.03
C ASP A 7 28.44 -22.60 -54.29
N GLU A 8 29.12 -23.32 -53.43
CA GLU A 8 30.20 -22.80 -52.58
C GLU A 8 31.40 -22.32 -53.35
N THR A 9 31.49 -22.68 -54.66
CA THR A 9 32.56 -22.19 -55.54
C THR A 9 32.26 -20.80 -56.10
N ILE A 10 31.01 -20.35 -56.04
CA ILE A 10 30.53 -19.09 -56.63
C ILE A 10 29.99 -18.12 -55.57
N CYS A 11 29.50 -18.66 -54.45
CA CYS A 11 28.79 -17.88 -53.39
C CYS A 11 29.56 -17.92 -52.07
N GLU A 12 29.84 -16.77 -51.51
CA GLU A 12 30.32 -16.64 -50.15
C GLU A 12 29.16 -16.30 -49.22
N LEU A 13 28.98 -17.10 -48.15
CA LEU A 13 28.00 -16.84 -47.13
C LEU A 13 28.62 -16.09 -45.98
N ILE A 14 28.21 -14.84 -45.80
CA ILE A 14 28.65 -13.96 -44.70
C ILE A 14 27.55 -13.83 -43.71
N ARG A 15 27.84 -14.09 -42.44
CA ARG A 15 26.91 -13.89 -41.35
C ARG A 15 26.94 -12.41 -40.94
N ILE A 16 25.79 -11.75 -40.96
CA ILE A 16 25.66 -10.33 -40.60
C ILE A 16 25.29 -10.21 -39.11
N ASP A 17 24.38 -11.05 -38.61
CA ASP A 17 23.93 -11.07 -37.20
C ASP A 17 23.60 -12.48 -36.74
N GLY A 18 23.38 -12.68 -35.43
CA GLY A 18 22.95 -13.97 -34.83
C GLY A 18 24.12 -14.87 -34.41
N ASN A 19 25.33 -14.34 -34.23
CA ASN A 19 26.53 -15.11 -33.84
C ASN A 19 26.29 -15.92 -32.54
N HIS A 20 25.74 -15.31 -31.49
CA HIS A 20 25.51 -15.97 -30.22
C HIS A 20 24.43 -17.07 -30.30
N ARG A 21 23.36 -16.82 -31.08
CA ARG A 21 22.29 -17.80 -31.30
C ARG A 21 22.77 -19.04 -32.05
N LEU A 22 23.60 -18.85 -33.05
CA LEU A 22 24.17 -19.97 -33.83
C LEU A 22 25.28 -20.70 -33.05
N SER A 23 26.07 -20.01 -32.23
CA SER A 23 27.03 -20.68 -31.35
C SER A 23 26.34 -21.54 -30.30
N ALA A 24 25.29 -21.01 -29.64
CA ALA A 24 24.47 -21.79 -28.73
C ALA A 24 23.79 -23.00 -29.42
N ALA A 25 23.47 -22.89 -30.69
CA ALA A 25 22.92 -23.95 -31.49
C ALA A 25 23.88 -25.13 -31.72
N CYS A 26 25.17 -24.87 -31.79
CA CYS A 26 26.19 -25.92 -31.94
C CYS A 26 26.35 -26.76 -30.66
N ASP A 27 25.91 -26.26 -29.51
CA ASP A 27 25.99 -26.95 -28.23
C ASP A 27 24.77 -27.81 -27.90
N VAL A 28 23.72 -27.76 -28.75
CA VAL A 28 22.47 -28.51 -28.58
C VAL A 28 22.52 -29.76 -29.51
N THR A 29 22.22 -30.92 -28.93
CA THR A 29 22.24 -32.21 -29.63
C THR A 29 20.97 -32.50 -30.43
N ASP A 30 19.90 -31.71 -30.27
CA ASP A 30 18.63 -31.92 -30.92
C ASP A 30 18.47 -31.02 -32.16
N ASP A 31 17.75 -31.53 -33.17
CA ASP A 31 17.37 -30.75 -34.35
C ASP A 31 16.47 -29.60 -33.95
N PHE A 32 16.93 -28.38 -34.15
CA PHE A 32 16.09 -27.22 -33.90
C PHE A 32 16.08 -26.27 -35.14
N THR A 33 14.98 -25.56 -35.27
CA THR A 33 14.73 -24.69 -36.40
C THR A 33 14.86 -23.23 -35.99
N LEU A 34 15.71 -22.45 -36.65
CA LEU A 34 15.83 -21.02 -36.46
C LEU A 34 15.28 -20.26 -37.66
N PRO A 35 14.54 -19.18 -37.47
CA PRO A 35 14.22 -18.25 -38.54
C PRO A 35 15.46 -17.52 -38.98
N PHE A 36 15.66 -17.35 -40.27
CA PHE A 36 16.73 -16.56 -40.85
C PHE A 36 16.24 -15.68 -41.99
N CYS A 37 16.95 -14.59 -42.25
CA CYS A 37 16.73 -13.74 -43.42
C CYS A 37 17.96 -13.83 -44.32
N LEU A 38 17.76 -14.18 -45.58
CA LEU A 38 18.80 -14.26 -46.58
C LEU A 38 18.80 -12.98 -47.42
N LEU A 39 19.95 -12.28 -47.46
CA LEU A 39 20.16 -11.10 -48.28
C LEU A 39 21.09 -11.45 -49.45
N LEU A 40 20.63 -11.19 -50.68
CA LEU A 40 21.37 -11.48 -51.88
C LEU A 40 21.95 -10.18 -52.46
N PHE A 41 23.28 -10.11 -52.59
CA PHE A 41 23.98 -9.01 -53.19
C PHE A 41 24.50 -9.45 -54.59
N ARG A 42 24.28 -8.61 -55.59
CA ARG A 42 24.75 -8.87 -56.96
C ARG A 42 26.20 -8.44 -57.18
N ASN A 43 26.69 -7.54 -56.38
CA ASN A 43 28.05 -6.98 -56.53
C ASN A 43 28.88 -7.20 -55.26
N PRO A 44 29.99 -7.97 -55.34
CA PRO A 44 30.84 -8.24 -54.19
C PRO A 44 31.47 -6.97 -53.54
N LYS A 45 31.69 -5.91 -54.31
CA LYS A 45 32.25 -4.66 -53.79
C LYS A 45 31.28 -3.86 -52.93
N GLU A 46 30.00 -4.05 -53.13
CA GLU A 46 28.92 -3.42 -52.33
C GLU A 46 28.67 -4.19 -51.04
N ASN A 47 29.07 -5.47 -51.00
CA ASN A 47 28.74 -6.39 -49.91
C ASN A 47 29.25 -5.84 -48.54
N GLU A 48 30.52 -5.43 -48.45
CA GLU A 48 31.08 -4.98 -47.18
C GLU A 48 30.42 -3.70 -46.65
N GLN A 49 30.11 -2.77 -47.53
CA GLN A 49 29.45 -1.52 -47.15
C GLN A 49 28.00 -1.75 -46.73
N PHE A 50 27.25 -2.55 -47.49
CA PHE A 50 25.86 -2.88 -47.15
C PHE A 50 25.76 -3.78 -45.93
N THR A 51 26.67 -4.72 -45.74
CA THR A 51 26.74 -5.58 -44.56
C THR A 51 26.90 -4.75 -43.28
N ARG A 52 27.81 -3.79 -43.27
CA ARG A 52 28.00 -2.88 -42.14
C ARG A 52 26.79 -1.98 -41.90
N ALA A 53 26.19 -1.44 -42.93
CA ALA A 53 24.99 -0.61 -42.84
C ALA A 53 23.76 -1.40 -42.33
N ILE A 54 23.60 -2.63 -42.81
CA ILE A 54 22.51 -3.51 -42.37
C ILE A 54 22.72 -3.91 -40.92
N PHE A 55 23.92 -4.33 -40.53
CA PHE A 55 24.26 -4.64 -39.14
C PHE A 55 23.99 -3.47 -38.21
N HIS A 56 24.46 -2.27 -38.61
CA HIS A 56 24.20 -1.05 -37.84
C HIS A 56 22.69 -0.76 -37.74
N ASN A 57 21.93 -0.86 -38.84
CA ASN A 57 20.51 -0.58 -38.84
C ASN A 57 19.71 -1.62 -38.04
N ILE A 58 20.07 -2.90 -38.07
CA ILE A 58 19.44 -3.94 -37.25
C ILE A 58 19.66 -3.59 -35.78
N ASN A 59 20.92 -3.30 -35.40
CA ASN A 59 21.22 -3.00 -33.99
C ASN A 59 20.71 -1.63 -33.53
N ALA A 60 20.77 -0.60 -34.39
CA ALA A 60 20.27 0.75 -34.04
C ALA A 60 18.76 0.87 -34.03
N LYS A 61 18.06 0.01 -34.78
CA LYS A 61 16.59 -0.03 -34.83
C LYS A 61 15.98 -1.18 -34.01
N GLN A 62 16.77 -1.98 -33.32
CA GLN A 62 16.26 -2.81 -32.27
C GLN A 62 15.76 -1.88 -31.18
N ILE A 63 14.44 -1.65 -31.16
CA ILE A 63 13.80 -1.06 -30.00
C ILE A 63 13.86 -2.15 -28.96
N PRO A 64 14.63 -2.01 -27.86
CA PRO A 64 14.59 -2.97 -26.78
C PRO A 64 13.13 -3.06 -26.34
N LEU A 65 12.58 -4.27 -26.21
CA LEU A 65 11.29 -4.42 -25.56
C LEU A 65 11.35 -3.64 -24.25
N ASN A 66 10.37 -2.82 -23.98
CA ASN A 66 10.28 -2.18 -22.68
C ASN A 66 10.09 -3.25 -21.59
N LEU A 67 10.32 -2.88 -20.33
CA LEU A 67 10.23 -3.83 -19.23
C LEU A 67 8.90 -4.56 -19.21
N GLU A 68 7.80 -3.86 -19.44
CA GLU A 68 6.45 -4.40 -19.41
C GLU A 68 6.21 -5.42 -20.52
N GLU A 69 6.69 -5.14 -21.75
CA GLU A 69 6.61 -6.08 -22.88
C GLU A 69 7.44 -7.34 -22.66
N ASN A 70 8.64 -7.21 -22.08
CA ASN A 70 9.48 -8.34 -21.71
C ASN A 70 8.79 -9.22 -20.66
N LEU A 71 8.25 -8.61 -19.61
CA LEU A 71 7.53 -9.32 -18.55
C LEU A 71 6.26 -10.00 -19.10
N LYS A 72 5.55 -9.34 -20.01
CA LYS A 72 4.40 -9.95 -20.71
C LYS A 72 4.79 -11.23 -21.41
N VAL A 73 5.86 -11.22 -22.21
CA VAL A 73 6.35 -12.42 -22.90
C VAL A 73 6.69 -13.53 -21.91
N ILE A 74 7.41 -13.22 -20.82
CA ILE A 74 7.79 -14.20 -19.80
C ILE A 74 6.54 -14.78 -19.11
N LEU A 75 5.60 -13.94 -18.72
CA LEU A 75 4.45 -14.35 -17.92
C LEU A 75 3.31 -14.97 -18.74
N GLU A 76 3.18 -14.71 -20.04
CA GLU A 76 2.15 -15.29 -20.89
C GLU A 76 2.61 -16.54 -21.66
N SER A 77 3.92 -16.73 -21.87
CA SER A 77 4.46 -17.84 -22.68
C SER A 77 4.76 -19.09 -21.85
N GLU A 78 3.74 -19.84 -21.46
CA GLU A 78 3.90 -21.08 -20.66
C GLU A 78 4.72 -22.17 -21.36
N GLN A 79 4.66 -22.24 -22.69
CA GLN A 79 5.41 -23.20 -23.48
C GLN A 79 6.92 -22.99 -23.40
N VAL A 80 7.37 -21.75 -23.24
CA VAL A 80 8.78 -21.36 -23.14
C VAL A 80 9.23 -21.25 -21.69
N PHE A 81 8.40 -20.65 -20.85
CA PHE A 81 8.66 -20.42 -19.44
C PHE A 81 7.62 -21.19 -18.62
N SER A 82 7.87 -22.49 -18.40
CA SER A 82 6.96 -23.32 -17.60
C SER A 82 6.87 -22.82 -16.14
N ASN A 83 5.81 -23.21 -15.43
CA ASN A 83 5.64 -22.83 -14.03
C ASN A 83 6.80 -23.30 -13.14
N ASP A 84 7.39 -24.47 -13.46
CA ASP A 84 8.54 -24.99 -12.72
C ASP A 84 9.79 -24.16 -13.00
N VAL A 85 10.02 -23.74 -14.26
CA VAL A 85 11.13 -22.83 -14.61
C VAL A 85 10.97 -21.51 -13.87
N LEU A 86 9.77 -20.92 -13.83
CA LEU A 86 9.56 -19.66 -13.09
C LEU A 86 9.80 -19.81 -11.59
N LYS A 87 9.52 -20.99 -10.98
CA LYS A 87 9.75 -21.19 -9.54
C LYS A 87 11.21 -21.45 -9.18
N THR A 88 11.94 -22.15 -10.03
CA THR A 88 13.24 -22.76 -9.67
C THR A 88 14.45 -22.07 -10.30
N ASP A 89 14.28 -21.38 -11.42
CA ASP A 89 15.39 -20.68 -12.09
C ASP A 89 15.77 -19.42 -11.32
N ASN A 90 17.06 -19.24 -11.06
CA ASN A 90 17.61 -18.12 -10.32
C ASN A 90 17.34 -16.75 -10.98
N SER A 91 17.07 -16.74 -12.30
CA SER A 91 16.75 -15.51 -13.03
C SER A 91 15.33 -15.01 -12.78
N PHE A 92 14.45 -15.87 -12.29
CA PHE A 92 13.02 -15.57 -12.10
C PHE A 92 12.62 -15.67 -10.62
N GLY A 93 12.32 -16.87 -10.12
CA GLY A 93 11.87 -17.14 -8.77
C GLY A 93 10.35 -17.00 -8.60
N TRP A 94 9.88 -17.30 -7.41
CA TRP A 94 8.46 -17.34 -7.03
C TRP A 94 7.68 -16.08 -7.38
N LYS A 95 8.29 -14.90 -7.36
CA LYS A 95 7.64 -13.63 -7.70
C LYS A 95 7.06 -13.63 -9.12
N TYR A 96 7.74 -14.26 -10.08
CA TYR A 96 7.24 -14.37 -11.47
C TYR A 96 6.08 -15.38 -11.57
N TYR A 97 6.21 -16.51 -10.89
CA TYR A 97 5.15 -17.52 -10.87
C TYR A 97 3.86 -16.98 -10.24
N LEU A 98 3.97 -16.34 -9.07
CA LEU A 98 2.82 -15.76 -8.37
C LEU A 98 2.19 -14.61 -9.18
N ALA A 99 3.02 -13.77 -9.83
CA ALA A 99 2.54 -12.72 -10.72
C ALA A 99 1.73 -13.30 -11.90
N ARG A 100 2.26 -14.33 -12.58
CA ARG A 100 1.55 -15.06 -13.66
C ARG A 100 0.20 -15.56 -13.15
N LYS A 101 0.20 -16.31 -12.07
CA LYS A 101 -1.00 -16.93 -11.53
C LYS A 101 -2.05 -15.90 -11.16
N THR A 102 -1.66 -14.81 -10.52
CA THR A 102 -2.57 -13.71 -10.16
C THR A 102 -3.16 -13.05 -11.41
N ILE A 103 -2.36 -12.77 -12.43
CA ILE A 103 -2.82 -12.14 -13.67
C ILE A 103 -3.80 -13.03 -14.42
N GLN A 104 -3.60 -14.36 -14.42
CA GLN A 104 -4.49 -15.33 -15.05
C GLN A 104 -5.82 -15.50 -14.32
N GLU A 105 -5.82 -15.37 -12.99
CA GLU A 105 -7.00 -15.62 -12.17
C GLU A 105 -7.82 -14.35 -11.84
N LEU A 106 -7.23 -13.17 -11.95
CA LEU A 106 -7.88 -11.89 -11.62
C LEU A 106 -8.66 -11.34 -12.82
N ASP A 107 -9.97 -11.14 -12.63
CA ASP A 107 -10.77 -10.34 -13.56
C ASP A 107 -10.70 -8.86 -13.16
N PHE A 108 -9.91 -8.09 -13.90
CA PHE A 108 -9.69 -6.67 -13.64
C PHE A 108 -10.93 -5.79 -13.86
N SER A 109 -12.02 -6.32 -14.43
CA SER A 109 -13.28 -5.59 -14.53
C SER A 109 -13.91 -5.28 -13.17
N TYR A 110 -13.59 -6.09 -12.16
CA TYR A 110 -14.01 -5.87 -10.77
C TYR A 110 -13.14 -4.88 -9.99
N PHE A 111 -12.06 -4.39 -10.59
CA PHE A 111 -11.07 -3.51 -9.95
C PHE A 111 -10.79 -2.27 -10.79
N PRO A 112 -11.81 -1.46 -11.15
CA PRO A 112 -11.62 -0.33 -12.07
C PRO A 112 -10.66 0.74 -11.52
N SER A 113 -10.69 1.03 -10.21
CA SER A 113 -9.82 2.03 -9.60
C SER A 113 -8.37 1.54 -9.54
N VAL A 114 -8.14 0.31 -9.09
CA VAL A 114 -6.81 -0.32 -9.08
C VAL A 114 -6.27 -0.40 -10.50
N ASN A 115 -7.09 -0.89 -11.46
CA ASN A 115 -6.67 -1.04 -12.85
C ASN A 115 -6.28 0.29 -13.49
N ALA A 116 -6.93 1.39 -13.13
CA ALA A 116 -6.54 2.73 -13.61
C ALA A 116 -5.09 3.10 -13.24
N TYR A 117 -4.62 2.66 -12.06
CA TYR A 117 -3.23 2.87 -11.62
C TYR A 117 -2.20 1.95 -12.29
N ILE A 118 -2.58 0.69 -12.62
CA ILE A 118 -1.63 -0.33 -13.06
C ILE A 118 -1.76 -0.73 -14.54
N SER A 119 -2.74 -0.20 -15.29
CA SER A 119 -3.10 -0.65 -16.65
C SER A 119 -1.91 -0.74 -17.62
N ASN A 120 -0.98 0.19 -17.58
CA ASN A 120 0.18 0.25 -18.46
C ASN A 120 1.44 -0.43 -17.89
N ALA A 121 1.35 -0.99 -16.69
CA ALA A 121 2.47 -1.57 -15.96
C ALA A 121 2.02 -2.78 -15.10
N LYS A 122 1.04 -3.53 -15.58
CA LYS A 122 0.40 -4.62 -14.85
C LYS A 122 1.36 -5.77 -14.51
N TYR A 123 2.20 -6.16 -15.46
CA TYR A 123 3.15 -7.25 -15.27
C TYR A 123 4.27 -6.86 -14.31
N SER A 124 4.81 -5.66 -14.48
CA SER A 124 5.83 -5.11 -13.58
C SER A 124 5.28 -4.88 -12.18
N PHE A 125 4.04 -4.42 -12.04
CA PHE A 125 3.37 -4.26 -10.76
C PHE A 125 3.36 -5.56 -9.94
N PHE A 126 2.86 -6.65 -10.50
CA PHE A 126 2.77 -7.90 -9.73
C PHE A 126 4.15 -8.52 -9.44
N VAL A 127 5.08 -8.45 -10.39
CA VAL A 127 6.45 -8.95 -10.16
C VAL A 127 7.14 -8.15 -9.05
N GLU A 128 6.99 -6.82 -9.06
CA GLU A 128 7.57 -5.94 -8.06
C GLU A 128 6.91 -6.12 -6.70
N LEU A 129 5.58 -6.17 -6.64
CA LEU A 129 4.83 -6.39 -5.41
C LEU A 129 5.21 -7.71 -4.74
N TYR A 130 5.14 -8.83 -5.47
CA TYR A 130 5.53 -10.13 -4.93
C TYR A 130 7.00 -10.17 -4.53
N GLY A 131 7.88 -9.55 -5.33
CA GLY A 131 9.30 -9.44 -5.01
C GLY A 131 9.55 -8.72 -3.69
N TYR A 132 8.87 -7.61 -3.46
CA TYR A 132 8.96 -6.86 -2.22
C TYR A 132 8.41 -7.64 -1.03
N LEU A 133 7.20 -8.22 -1.16
CA LEU A 133 6.53 -8.93 -0.09
C LEU A 133 7.27 -10.22 0.34
N ILE A 134 7.90 -10.93 -0.59
CA ILE A 134 8.76 -12.09 -0.30
C ILE A 134 10.03 -11.63 0.40
N LYS A 135 10.70 -10.60 -0.14
CA LYS A 135 11.95 -10.05 0.40
C LYS A 135 11.83 -9.63 1.87
N ASN A 136 10.73 -9.01 2.25
CA ASN A 136 10.50 -8.55 3.62
C ASN A 136 9.78 -9.57 4.53
N GLY A 137 9.47 -10.76 4.02
CA GLY A 137 8.85 -11.84 4.79
C GLY A 137 7.35 -11.67 5.06
N SER A 138 6.66 -10.71 4.41
CA SER A 138 5.22 -10.51 4.57
C SER A 138 4.39 -11.65 3.99
N ILE A 139 4.92 -12.34 2.98
CA ILE A 139 4.33 -13.55 2.40
C ILE A 139 5.39 -14.63 2.21
N GLN A 140 4.94 -15.88 2.15
CA GLN A 140 5.80 -17.01 1.85
C GLN A 140 5.77 -17.33 0.35
N GLU A 141 6.81 -18.04 -0.14
CA GLU A 141 6.90 -18.58 -1.50
C GLU A 141 5.97 -19.79 -1.67
N LYS A 142 4.65 -19.52 -1.65
CA LYS A 142 3.57 -20.50 -1.75
C LYS A 142 2.41 -19.97 -2.57
N GLU A 143 1.59 -20.86 -3.11
CA GLU A 143 0.45 -20.51 -3.96
C GLU A 143 -0.65 -19.74 -3.20
N GLU A 144 -0.79 -19.97 -1.91
CA GLU A 144 -1.74 -19.26 -1.04
C GLU A 144 -1.53 -17.75 -1.04
N ALA A 145 -0.31 -17.29 -1.37
CA ALA A 145 0.00 -15.87 -1.51
C ALA A 145 -0.87 -15.16 -2.57
N VAL A 146 -1.36 -15.88 -3.58
CA VAL A 146 -2.25 -15.34 -4.61
C VAL A 146 -3.57 -14.90 -3.99
N GLU A 147 -4.21 -15.77 -3.20
CA GLU A 147 -5.49 -15.45 -2.55
C GLU A 147 -5.32 -14.33 -1.50
N ILE A 148 -4.20 -14.30 -0.79
CA ILE A 148 -3.89 -13.20 0.13
C ILE A 148 -3.89 -11.88 -0.63
N ILE A 149 -3.16 -11.77 -1.74
CA ILE A 149 -3.06 -10.52 -2.50
C ILE A 149 -4.39 -10.15 -3.17
N LYS A 150 -5.15 -11.11 -3.69
CA LYS A 150 -6.49 -10.85 -4.21
C LYS A 150 -7.39 -10.19 -3.16
N THR A 151 -7.38 -10.69 -1.94
CA THR A 151 -8.14 -10.12 -0.82
C THR A 151 -7.71 -8.69 -0.53
N GLN A 152 -6.39 -8.42 -0.48
CA GLN A 152 -5.90 -7.06 -0.25
C GLN A 152 -6.32 -6.10 -1.38
N LEU A 153 -6.30 -6.55 -2.64
CA LEU A 153 -6.72 -5.72 -3.77
C LEU A 153 -8.22 -5.38 -3.74
N VAL A 154 -9.07 -6.28 -3.24
CA VAL A 154 -10.50 -5.98 -3.00
C VAL A 154 -10.65 -4.85 -1.99
N ASP A 155 -9.91 -4.92 -0.88
CA ASP A 155 -9.97 -3.89 0.16
C ASP A 155 -9.40 -2.56 -0.35
N VAL A 156 -8.33 -2.59 -1.15
CA VAL A 156 -7.75 -1.39 -1.79
C VAL A 156 -8.74 -0.76 -2.76
N GLU A 157 -9.41 -1.54 -3.62
CA GLU A 157 -10.45 -1.04 -4.53
C GLU A 157 -11.56 -0.32 -3.77
N ASN A 158 -12.12 -0.98 -2.75
CA ASN A 158 -13.17 -0.42 -1.92
C ASN A 158 -12.74 0.90 -1.25
N ALA A 159 -11.52 0.96 -0.75
CA ALA A 159 -10.99 2.15 -0.09
C ALA A 159 -10.77 3.32 -1.07
N LEU A 160 -10.26 3.05 -2.27
CA LEU A 160 -10.10 4.07 -3.31
C LEU A 160 -11.45 4.66 -3.74
N VAL A 161 -12.46 3.81 -3.93
CA VAL A 161 -13.83 4.24 -4.26
C VAL A 161 -14.43 5.08 -3.14
N GLN A 162 -14.37 4.60 -1.88
CA GLN A 162 -14.93 5.32 -0.73
C GLN A 162 -14.21 6.64 -0.44
N SER A 163 -12.93 6.72 -0.72
CA SER A 163 -12.13 7.94 -0.52
C SER A 163 -12.18 8.90 -1.69
N GLU A 164 -12.89 8.55 -2.78
CA GLU A 164 -12.96 9.35 -4.01
C GLU A 164 -11.57 9.67 -4.60
N ILE A 165 -10.61 8.74 -4.43
CA ILE A 165 -9.26 8.87 -4.97
C ILE A 165 -9.28 8.36 -6.41
N VAL A 166 -9.04 9.25 -7.36
CA VAL A 166 -9.04 8.94 -8.80
C VAL A 166 -7.60 8.97 -9.33
N ALA A 167 -7.23 7.92 -10.07
CA ALA A 167 -5.95 7.89 -10.77
C ALA A 167 -5.92 8.89 -11.92
N THR A 168 -4.90 9.71 -11.97
CA THR A 168 -4.63 10.62 -13.11
C THR A 168 -3.48 10.09 -13.97
N THR A 169 -2.62 9.23 -13.42
CA THR A 169 -1.48 8.61 -14.08
C THR A 169 -1.27 7.18 -13.59
N THR A 170 -0.55 6.38 -14.37
CA THR A 170 -0.11 5.05 -13.95
C THR A 170 0.90 5.18 -12.82
N ASN A 171 0.58 4.64 -11.64
CA ASN A 171 1.47 4.64 -10.49
C ASN A 171 1.32 3.34 -9.68
N ILE A 172 2.12 2.35 -10.05
CA ILE A 172 2.11 1.04 -9.40
C ILE A 172 2.53 1.10 -7.93
N ALA A 173 3.37 2.06 -7.57
CA ALA A 173 3.90 2.19 -6.22
C ALA A 173 2.81 2.53 -5.19
N VAL A 174 1.82 3.35 -5.58
CA VAL A 174 0.67 3.67 -4.72
C VAL A 174 -0.13 2.43 -4.38
N ILE A 175 -0.50 1.64 -5.40
CA ILE A 175 -1.29 0.41 -5.20
C ILE A 175 -0.48 -0.63 -4.45
N GLY A 176 0.81 -0.77 -4.76
CA GLY A 176 1.70 -1.71 -4.07
C GLY A 176 1.86 -1.37 -2.59
N ALA A 177 2.06 -0.09 -2.26
CA ALA A 177 2.14 0.36 -0.88
C ALA A 177 0.80 0.18 -0.12
N LEU A 178 -0.34 0.46 -0.77
CA LEU A 178 -1.66 0.21 -0.19
C LEU A 178 -1.86 -1.29 0.11
N ALA A 179 -1.56 -2.18 -0.84
CA ALA A 179 -1.68 -3.62 -0.63
C ALA A 179 -0.74 -4.12 0.48
N TYR A 180 0.49 -3.59 0.54
CA TYR A 180 1.45 -3.91 1.59
C TYR A 180 0.95 -3.48 2.97
N TYR A 181 0.55 -2.22 3.15
CA TYR A 181 0.08 -1.74 4.45
C TYR A 181 -1.23 -2.41 4.86
N ARG A 182 -2.13 -2.68 3.93
CA ARG A 182 -3.36 -3.41 4.23
C ARG A 182 -3.08 -4.81 4.77
N LEU A 183 -2.04 -5.46 4.26
CA LEU A 183 -1.60 -6.78 4.72
C LEU A 183 -0.89 -6.74 6.08
N THR A 184 -0.12 -5.67 6.36
CA THR A 184 0.87 -5.67 7.46
C THR A 184 0.54 -4.71 8.59
N ASN A 185 -0.17 -3.60 8.32
CA ASN A 185 -0.39 -2.56 9.32
C ASN A 185 -1.59 -1.68 8.97
N GLU A 186 -2.75 -1.96 9.56
CA GLU A 186 -4.00 -1.21 9.33
C GLU A 186 -3.87 0.28 9.65
N PHE A 187 -3.09 0.63 10.67
CA PHE A 187 -2.91 2.01 11.08
C PHE A 187 -2.14 2.82 10.02
N LYS A 188 -1.05 2.25 9.50
CA LYS A 188 -0.31 2.84 8.38
C LYS A 188 -1.15 2.87 7.11
N TYR A 189 -1.97 1.86 6.87
CA TYR A 189 -2.88 1.80 5.72
C TYR A 189 -3.82 3.01 5.66
N ARG A 190 -4.52 3.30 6.75
CA ARG A 190 -5.43 4.46 6.85
C ARG A 190 -4.69 5.78 6.73
N GLY A 191 -3.55 5.89 7.42
CA GLY A 191 -2.70 7.07 7.32
C GLY A 191 -2.20 7.31 5.90
N PHE A 192 -1.81 6.25 5.20
CA PHE A 192 -1.34 6.33 3.81
C PHE A 192 -2.44 6.76 2.84
N LEU A 193 -3.66 6.22 2.97
CA LEU A 193 -4.82 6.67 2.20
C LEU A 193 -5.08 8.18 2.38
N SER A 194 -5.10 8.64 3.62
CA SER A 194 -5.27 10.07 3.93
C SER A 194 -4.14 10.92 3.35
N TRP A 195 -2.91 10.42 3.39
CA TRP A 195 -1.73 11.10 2.87
C TRP A 195 -1.75 11.21 1.34
N ILE A 196 -2.13 10.14 0.63
CA ILE A 196 -2.29 10.15 -0.84
C ILE A 196 -3.32 11.20 -1.24
N LYS A 197 -4.50 11.20 -0.61
CA LYS A 197 -5.59 12.13 -0.91
C LYS A 197 -5.16 13.57 -0.70
N LYS A 198 -4.49 13.86 0.44
CA LYS A 198 -4.09 15.22 0.82
C LYS A 198 -2.98 15.78 -0.06
N ASN A 199 -2.02 14.95 -0.46
CA ASN A 199 -0.79 15.38 -1.15
C ASN A 199 -0.79 15.08 -2.64
N ASN A 200 -1.87 14.50 -3.18
CA ASN A 200 -2.02 14.19 -4.60
C ASN A 200 -0.87 13.32 -5.18
N ILE A 201 -0.37 12.39 -4.39
CA ILE A 201 0.79 11.53 -4.71
C ILE A 201 0.50 10.61 -5.91
N GLY A 202 -0.77 10.37 -6.22
CA GLY A 202 -1.16 9.59 -7.41
C GLY A 202 -0.59 10.14 -8.73
N ASN A 203 -0.13 11.40 -8.76
CA ASN A 203 0.42 12.04 -9.95
C ASN A 203 1.95 11.91 -10.09
N VAL A 204 2.62 11.24 -9.16
CA VAL A 204 4.08 11.02 -9.22
C VAL A 204 4.36 9.74 -9.99
N GLU A 205 5.03 9.86 -11.13
CA GLU A 205 5.37 8.74 -12.00
C GLU A 205 6.73 8.12 -11.64
N LYS A 206 6.92 6.86 -12.05
CA LYS A 206 8.22 6.15 -12.01
C LYS A 206 8.81 5.91 -10.61
N LEU A 207 7.96 5.80 -9.61
CA LEU A 207 8.38 5.35 -8.29
C LEU A 207 8.27 3.82 -8.19
N HIS A 208 9.23 3.20 -7.46
CA HIS A 208 9.16 1.81 -7.06
C HIS A 208 8.32 1.65 -5.78
N ILE A 209 7.72 0.47 -5.61
CA ILE A 209 6.89 0.15 -4.44
C ILE A 209 7.73 0.31 -3.15
N GLU A 210 8.94 -0.21 -3.13
CA GLU A 210 9.87 -0.12 -1.99
C GLU A 210 10.19 1.33 -1.62
N ASP A 211 10.40 2.20 -2.63
CA ASP A 211 10.74 3.61 -2.39
C ASP A 211 9.60 4.37 -1.72
N VAL A 212 8.36 4.13 -2.18
CA VAL A 212 7.17 4.79 -1.60
C VAL A 212 6.91 4.29 -0.18
N ILE A 213 7.09 2.99 0.08
CA ILE A 213 6.94 2.43 1.42
C ILE A 213 7.98 3.03 2.37
N ASN A 214 9.25 3.02 1.99
CA ASN A 214 10.33 3.57 2.80
C ASN A 214 10.10 5.06 3.10
N LEU A 215 9.76 5.84 2.07
CA LEU A 215 9.45 7.26 2.22
C LEU A 215 8.30 7.50 3.19
N TYR A 216 7.21 6.74 3.03
CA TYR A 216 6.05 6.92 3.91
C TYR A 216 6.33 6.44 5.33
N ASP A 217 7.09 5.39 5.52
CA ASP A 217 7.49 4.92 6.85
C ASP A 217 8.28 5.99 7.62
N GLU A 218 9.20 6.70 6.95
CA GLU A 218 9.90 7.84 7.53
C GLU A 218 8.94 9.00 7.86
N ILE A 219 8.04 9.34 6.93
CA ILE A 219 7.05 10.41 7.12
C ILE A 219 6.10 10.05 8.27
N PHE A 220 5.65 8.80 8.33
CA PHE A 220 4.68 8.33 9.32
C PHE A 220 5.11 8.57 10.76
N GLU A 221 6.42 8.48 11.04
CA GLU A 221 6.99 8.77 12.36
C GLU A 221 6.82 10.25 12.77
N HIS A 222 6.75 11.15 11.79
CA HIS A 222 6.71 12.59 12.03
C HIS A 222 5.31 13.21 11.88
N VAL A 223 4.36 12.49 11.26
CA VAL A 223 2.99 12.97 11.13
C VAL A 223 2.26 12.91 12.47
N PRO A 224 1.74 14.05 12.99
CA PRO A 224 0.94 14.05 14.21
C PRO A 224 -0.26 13.13 14.09
N LYS A 225 -0.45 12.24 15.07
CA LYS A 225 -1.61 11.36 15.12
C LYS A 225 -2.83 12.15 15.58
N LYS A 226 -4.00 11.82 15.02
CA LYS A 226 -5.25 12.48 15.37
C LYS A 226 -5.84 11.81 16.61
N ALA A 227 -6.14 12.59 17.63
CA ALA A 227 -6.86 12.12 18.81
C ALA A 227 -8.20 12.86 18.93
N PHE A 228 -9.27 12.12 19.21
CA PHE A 228 -10.59 12.69 19.50
C PHE A 228 -10.86 12.60 21.00
N LEU A 229 -11.31 13.73 21.61
CA LEU A 229 -11.69 13.76 23.01
C LEU A 229 -13.22 13.89 23.17
N ALA A 230 -13.84 12.81 23.57
CA ALA A 230 -15.24 12.76 24.00
C ALA A 230 -15.35 13.21 25.47
N ARG A 231 -15.97 14.35 25.71
CA ARG A 231 -16.09 14.91 27.05
C ARG A 231 -17.36 15.69 27.27
N TRP A 232 -17.71 15.86 28.53
CA TRP A 232 -18.75 16.79 28.93
C TRP A 232 -18.27 18.24 28.89
N TYR A 233 -19.18 19.16 28.52
CA TYR A 233 -18.98 20.61 28.52
C TYR A 233 -19.89 21.24 29.58
N PRO A 234 -19.44 21.30 30.85
CA PRO A 234 -20.21 21.92 31.91
C PRO A 234 -20.31 23.45 31.74
N ALA A 235 -21.40 24.03 32.20
CA ALA A 235 -21.48 25.46 32.37
C ALA A 235 -20.55 25.90 33.53
N ASP A 236 -20.06 27.14 33.48
CA ASP A 236 -19.19 27.72 34.54
C ASP A 236 -19.83 27.79 35.93
N THR A 237 -21.17 27.68 35.96
CA THR A 237 -21.96 27.59 37.20
C THR A 237 -22.07 26.18 37.77
N ASP A 238 -21.63 25.15 37.04
CA ASP A 238 -21.71 23.77 37.49
C ASP A 238 -20.68 23.48 38.59
N ALA A 239 -21.09 22.76 39.63
CA ALA A 239 -20.20 22.41 40.75
C ALA A 239 -18.96 21.60 40.32
N GLU A 240 -19.07 20.82 39.25
CA GLU A 240 -18.00 19.99 38.71
C GLU A 240 -17.16 20.72 37.63
N TYR A 241 -17.46 21.99 37.30
CA TYR A 241 -16.80 22.75 36.24
C TYR A 241 -15.27 22.75 36.37
N ASN A 242 -14.75 23.17 37.52
CA ASN A 242 -13.31 23.28 37.75
C ASN A 242 -12.60 21.94 37.62
N GLN A 243 -13.19 20.86 38.12
CA GLN A 243 -12.62 19.51 38.00
C GLN A 243 -12.63 19.03 36.53
N SER A 244 -13.69 19.31 35.79
CA SER A 244 -13.75 19.01 34.35
C SER A 244 -12.68 19.75 33.57
N VAL A 245 -12.49 21.06 33.85
CA VAL A 245 -11.44 21.88 33.22
C VAL A 245 -10.05 21.33 33.54
N HIS A 246 -9.78 20.93 34.76
CA HIS A 246 -8.49 20.34 35.15
C HIS A 246 -8.22 19.02 34.40
N ARG A 247 -9.23 18.15 34.29
CA ARG A 247 -9.10 16.90 33.52
C ARG A 247 -8.79 17.15 32.04
N VAL A 248 -9.52 18.08 31.43
CA VAL A 248 -9.33 18.41 29.99
C VAL A 248 -7.93 19.04 29.77
N ASN A 249 -7.49 19.90 30.67
CA ASN A 249 -6.15 20.49 30.54
C ASN A 249 -5.04 19.45 30.66
N ALA A 250 -5.19 18.46 31.55
CA ALA A 250 -4.25 17.35 31.66
C ALA A 250 -4.16 16.55 30.32
N ILE A 251 -5.29 16.28 29.69
CA ILE A 251 -5.31 15.60 28.38
C ILE A 251 -4.68 16.47 27.28
N LYS A 252 -4.97 17.78 27.24
CA LYS A 252 -4.36 18.72 26.29
C LYS A 252 -2.83 18.79 26.45
N GLU A 253 -2.33 18.76 27.68
CA GLU A 253 -0.89 18.69 27.95
C GLU A 253 -0.29 17.38 27.42
N VAL A 254 -0.92 16.21 27.66
CA VAL A 254 -0.48 14.92 27.13
C VAL A 254 -0.46 14.94 25.61
N ALA A 255 -1.52 15.45 24.98
CA ALA A 255 -1.60 15.55 23.53
C ALA A 255 -0.44 16.39 22.95
N LYS A 256 -0.13 17.52 23.61
CA LYS A 256 1.01 18.37 23.22
C LYS A 256 2.35 17.67 23.40
N GLU A 257 2.57 16.98 24.52
CA GLU A 257 3.81 16.26 24.81
C GLU A 257 4.06 15.09 23.83
N LEU A 258 2.98 14.46 23.36
CA LEU A 258 3.04 13.32 22.42
C LEU A 258 2.84 13.75 20.95
N ASN A 259 2.85 15.05 20.65
CA ASN A 259 2.63 15.59 19.30
C ASN A 259 1.35 15.07 18.65
N LEU A 260 0.21 15.02 19.39
CA LEU A 260 -1.08 14.62 18.88
C LEU A 260 -1.87 15.84 18.39
N GLN A 261 -2.59 15.67 17.29
CA GLN A 261 -3.62 16.62 16.86
C GLN A 261 -4.92 16.29 17.59
N LEU A 262 -5.15 16.97 18.74
CA LEU A 262 -6.34 16.73 19.56
C LEU A 262 -7.54 17.49 19.01
N THR A 263 -8.61 16.75 18.68
CA THR A 263 -9.93 17.33 18.38
C THR A 263 -10.77 17.37 19.66
N ASP A 264 -11.14 18.60 20.06
CA ASP A 264 -12.06 18.91 21.16
C ASP A 264 -13.14 19.82 20.58
N LEU A 265 -14.36 19.29 20.34
CA LEU A 265 -15.42 19.99 19.60
C LEU A 265 -15.89 21.28 20.27
N GLY A 266 -15.79 21.38 21.60
CA GLY A 266 -16.20 22.57 22.35
C GLY A 266 -15.28 23.79 22.18
N THR A 267 -14.16 23.67 21.47
CA THR A 267 -13.19 24.74 21.26
C THR A 267 -13.06 25.17 19.80
N ARG A 268 -13.98 24.73 18.90
CA ARG A 268 -13.93 25.13 17.49
C ARG A 268 -14.61 26.51 17.27
N ASP A 269 -13.81 27.47 16.85
CA ASP A 269 -14.21 28.82 16.44
C ASP A 269 -14.41 28.92 14.91
N THR A 270 -15.12 27.97 14.30
CA THR A 270 -15.34 27.96 12.86
C THR A 270 -16.82 28.02 12.56
N GLY A 271 -17.25 28.84 11.62
CA GLY A 271 -18.61 29.06 11.10
C GLY A 271 -19.74 28.10 11.51
N THR A 272 -20.94 28.29 11.02
CA THR A 272 -22.08 27.41 11.34
C THR A 272 -21.98 26.08 10.59
N PHE A 273 -22.02 24.96 11.28
CA PHE A 273 -21.96 23.59 10.73
C PHE A 273 -22.81 22.62 11.57
N ASP A 274 -23.21 21.47 10.99
CA ASP A 274 -23.83 20.41 11.77
C ASP A 274 -22.76 19.70 12.64
N ILE A 275 -22.78 20.01 13.92
CA ILE A 275 -21.82 19.47 14.91
C ILE A 275 -21.82 17.92 14.92
N ARG A 276 -22.95 17.29 14.65
CA ARG A 276 -23.06 15.81 14.67
C ARG A 276 -22.34 15.18 13.50
N GLU A 277 -22.48 15.74 12.30
CA GLU A 277 -21.78 15.22 11.12
C GLU A 277 -20.27 15.34 11.27
N VAL A 278 -19.81 16.49 11.74
CA VAL A 278 -18.39 16.73 12.02
C VAL A 278 -17.87 15.80 13.11
N MET A 279 -18.61 15.64 14.20
CA MET A 279 -18.30 14.72 15.29
C MET A 279 -18.13 13.27 14.80
N TYR A 280 -19.10 12.76 14.05
CA TYR A 280 -19.05 11.40 13.52
C TYR A 280 -17.91 11.21 12.52
N HIS A 281 -17.66 12.21 11.71
CA HIS A 281 -16.50 12.21 10.80
C HIS A 281 -15.19 12.15 11.59
N ASP A 282 -14.99 13.06 12.55
CA ASP A 282 -13.75 13.14 13.32
C ASP A 282 -13.51 11.89 14.18
N ILE A 283 -14.57 11.27 14.71
CA ILE A 283 -14.47 9.99 15.44
C ILE A 283 -13.97 8.89 14.48
N ARG A 284 -14.53 8.77 13.27
CA ARG A 284 -14.08 7.75 12.31
C ARG A 284 -12.65 7.93 11.85
N GLU A 285 -12.22 9.19 11.73
CA GLU A 285 -10.91 9.55 11.20
C GLU A 285 -9.82 9.66 12.28
N CYS A 286 -10.18 9.53 13.57
CA CYS A 286 -9.16 9.62 14.61
C CYS A 286 -8.35 8.33 14.72
N ASP A 287 -7.09 8.50 15.07
CA ASP A 287 -6.17 7.42 15.36
C ASP A 287 -6.37 6.89 16.79
N ILE A 288 -6.71 7.78 17.72
CA ILE A 288 -6.90 7.49 19.14
C ILE A 288 -8.20 8.14 19.59
N PHE A 289 -9.05 7.37 20.26
CA PHE A 289 -10.27 7.88 20.86
C PHE A 289 -10.13 7.93 22.37
N ILE A 290 -10.32 9.11 22.96
CA ILE A 290 -10.22 9.34 24.41
C ILE A 290 -11.61 9.73 24.94
N ALA A 291 -12.09 9.10 26.01
CA ALA A 291 -13.38 9.45 26.60
C ALA A 291 -13.31 9.67 28.10
N ASP A 292 -13.86 10.82 28.55
CA ASP A 292 -14.13 11.15 29.94
C ASP A 292 -15.51 10.57 30.32
N LEU A 293 -15.52 9.41 30.97
CA LEU A 293 -16.75 8.73 31.42
C LEU A 293 -17.32 9.33 32.71
N THR A 294 -16.68 10.34 33.29
CA THR A 294 -17.08 10.98 34.54
C THR A 294 -18.47 11.58 34.45
N GLY A 295 -19.30 11.27 35.44
CA GLY A 295 -20.68 11.75 35.50
C GLY A 295 -21.64 11.06 34.53
N ALA A 296 -21.24 10.04 33.80
CA ALA A 296 -22.06 9.24 32.88
C ALA A 296 -22.93 10.08 31.92
N ARG A 297 -22.35 11.10 31.32
CA ARG A 297 -23.08 12.09 30.50
C ARG A 297 -23.58 11.48 29.19
N HIS A 298 -24.85 11.66 28.87
CA HIS A 298 -25.51 11.06 27.71
C HIS A 298 -24.79 11.35 26.38
N ASN A 299 -24.32 12.61 26.17
CA ASN A 299 -23.61 12.97 24.95
C ASN A 299 -22.30 12.17 24.77
N VAL A 300 -21.54 12.02 25.86
CA VAL A 300 -20.32 11.21 25.86
C VAL A 300 -20.61 9.75 25.58
N MET A 301 -21.70 9.21 26.13
CA MET A 301 -22.11 7.83 25.88
C MET A 301 -22.50 7.59 24.41
N ILE A 302 -23.14 8.56 23.75
CA ILE A 302 -23.45 8.50 22.31
C ILE A 302 -22.16 8.44 21.48
N GLU A 303 -21.19 9.31 21.81
CA GLU A 303 -19.87 9.35 21.14
C GLU A 303 -19.10 8.04 21.35
N VAL A 304 -19.08 7.50 22.56
CA VAL A 304 -18.49 6.22 22.91
C VAL A 304 -19.15 5.07 22.14
N GLY A 305 -20.50 5.02 22.13
CA GLY A 305 -21.23 3.99 21.39
C GLY A 305 -20.95 4.03 19.89
N TYR A 306 -20.82 5.23 19.32
CA TYR A 306 -20.45 5.39 17.92
C TYR A 306 -18.99 4.94 17.66
N ALA A 307 -18.06 5.33 18.54
CA ALA A 307 -16.67 4.94 18.45
C ALA A 307 -16.49 3.42 18.54
N LEU A 308 -17.19 2.75 19.48
CA LEU A 308 -17.14 1.28 19.63
C LEU A 308 -17.58 0.50 18.38
N LYS A 309 -18.37 1.12 17.50
CA LYS A 309 -18.76 0.52 16.23
C LYS A 309 -17.72 0.69 15.13
N HIS A 310 -16.91 1.77 15.18
CA HIS A 310 -16.09 2.20 14.04
C HIS A 310 -14.59 2.17 14.32
N ILE A 311 -14.17 2.09 15.58
CA ILE A 311 -12.77 2.12 16.02
C ILE A 311 -12.45 0.83 16.76
N ASP A 312 -11.27 0.27 16.54
CA ASP A 312 -10.77 -0.84 17.33
C ASP A 312 -10.62 -0.43 18.80
N THR A 313 -11.07 -1.28 19.72
CA THR A 313 -11.03 -1.01 21.17
C THR A 313 -9.59 -0.86 21.70
N GLY A 314 -8.60 -1.47 21.03
CA GLY A 314 -7.18 -1.28 21.31
C GLY A 314 -6.69 0.16 21.13
N ARG A 315 -7.44 0.99 20.38
CA ARG A 315 -7.14 2.41 20.14
C ARG A 315 -7.97 3.37 21.00
N MET A 316 -8.66 2.85 22.02
CA MET A 316 -9.50 3.64 22.91
C MET A 316 -8.88 3.78 24.29
N VAL A 317 -9.00 4.98 24.85
CA VAL A 317 -8.58 5.30 26.21
C VAL A 317 -9.78 5.86 26.99
N PHE A 318 -10.24 5.09 27.97
CA PHE A 318 -11.33 5.51 28.85
C PHE A 318 -10.79 5.84 30.24
N TYR A 319 -11.27 6.93 30.81
CA TYR A 319 -11.01 7.25 32.21
C TYR A 319 -12.28 7.71 32.92
N PHE A 320 -12.29 7.50 34.23
CA PHE A 320 -13.43 7.81 35.07
C PHE A 320 -12.96 8.34 36.43
N GLN A 321 -13.50 9.47 36.84
CA GLN A 321 -13.34 10.01 38.19
C GLN A 321 -14.67 9.89 38.94
N GLU A 322 -14.64 9.37 40.19
CA GLU A 322 -15.82 9.39 41.06
C GLU A 322 -16.19 10.82 41.40
N THR A 323 -17.48 11.09 41.37
CA THR A 323 -18.09 12.34 41.82
C THR A 323 -19.16 12.06 42.87
N ASP A 324 -19.66 13.10 43.57
CA ASP A 324 -20.73 12.93 44.52
C ASP A 324 -22.00 12.39 43.85
N SER A 325 -22.24 12.79 42.61
CA SER A 325 -23.41 12.40 41.81
C SER A 325 -23.25 11.07 41.06
N CYS A 326 -22.02 10.58 40.82
CA CYS A 326 -21.75 9.40 40.04
C CYS A 326 -20.56 8.60 40.61
N LYS A 327 -20.86 7.42 41.15
CA LYS A 327 -19.88 6.55 41.83
C LYS A 327 -19.36 5.43 40.92
N ASN A 328 -20.04 5.11 39.84
CA ASN A 328 -19.71 3.99 38.98
C ASN A 328 -19.85 4.36 37.50
N VAL A 329 -19.05 3.72 36.70
CA VAL A 329 -19.16 3.76 35.23
C VAL A 329 -20.47 3.07 34.80
N PRO A 330 -21.17 3.59 33.78
CA PRO A 330 -22.37 2.98 33.25
C PRO A 330 -22.19 1.50 32.87
N PHE A 331 -23.24 0.69 33.04
CA PHE A 331 -23.22 -0.75 32.78
C PHE A 331 -22.75 -1.06 31.36
N ASP A 332 -23.18 -0.28 30.36
CA ASP A 332 -22.89 -0.52 28.94
C ASP A 332 -21.41 -0.41 28.59
N VAL A 333 -20.60 0.25 29.44
CA VAL A 333 -19.16 0.45 29.20
C VAL A 333 -18.27 -0.10 30.33
N ASN A 334 -18.84 -0.62 31.40
CA ASN A 334 -18.07 -1.08 32.56
C ASN A 334 -17.30 -2.39 32.33
N HIS A 335 -17.57 -3.09 31.23
CA HIS A 335 -16.85 -4.28 30.82
C HIS A 335 -15.59 -3.98 29.97
N PHE A 336 -15.41 -2.73 29.53
CA PHE A 336 -14.19 -2.30 28.92
C PHE A 336 -13.16 -1.87 29.97
N SER A 337 -11.88 -1.97 29.62
CA SER A 337 -10.80 -1.45 30.46
C SER A 337 -10.86 0.07 30.53
N TYR A 338 -10.93 0.64 31.73
CA TYR A 338 -10.87 2.08 31.96
C TYR A 338 -9.96 2.39 33.15
N ASP A 339 -9.41 3.61 33.17
CA ASP A 339 -8.61 4.10 34.30
C ASP A 339 -9.49 4.81 35.31
N LYS A 340 -9.56 4.26 36.53
CA LYS A 340 -10.11 4.99 37.66
C LYS A 340 -9.04 5.99 38.14
N ILE A 341 -9.41 7.26 38.22
CA ILE A 341 -8.53 8.36 38.54
C ILE A 341 -9.01 9.13 39.75
N THR A 342 -8.10 9.72 40.48
CA THR A 342 -8.39 10.52 41.66
C THR A 342 -8.15 12.01 41.42
N ASP A 343 -7.14 12.35 40.62
CA ASP A 343 -6.77 13.73 40.30
C ASP A 343 -6.24 13.91 38.86
N SER A 344 -5.97 15.13 38.45
CA SER A 344 -5.49 15.48 37.13
C SER A 344 -4.06 15.00 36.82
N ALA A 345 -3.22 14.84 37.86
CA ALA A 345 -1.85 14.35 37.68
C ALA A 345 -1.86 12.85 37.30
N GLU A 346 -2.77 12.11 37.94
CA GLU A 346 -2.98 10.70 37.64
C GLU A 346 -3.56 10.50 36.23
N ILE A 347 -4.47 11.38 35.76
CA ILE A 347 -4.93 11.39 34.36
C ILE A 347 -3.73 11.53 33.43
N LYS A 348 -2.93 12.58 33.65
CA LYS A 348 -1.78 12.86 32.79
C LYS A 348 -0.86 11.65 32.66
N THR A 349 -0.53 11.01 33.77
CA THR A 349 0.37 9.85 33.79
C THR A 349 -0.23 8.65 33.07
N LYS A 350 -1.43 8.20 33.47
CA LYS A 350 -2.07 7.01 32.93
C LYS A 350 -2.43 7.16 31.44
N THR A 351 -3.00 8.31 31.05
CA THR A 351 -3.35 8.57 29.66
C THR A 351 -2.10 8.60 28.78
N LYS A 352 -1.01 9.23 29.25
CA LYS A 352 0.25 9.26 28.51
C LYS A 352 0.83 7.86 28.30
N GLU A 353 0.83 7.02 29.33
CA GLU A 353 1.30 5.63 29.23
C GLU A 353 0.46 4.82 28.24
N ARG A 354 -0.87 4.87 28.34
CA ARG A 354 -1.75 4.17 27.41
C ARG A 354 -1.58 4.63 25.98
N ILE A 355 -1.54 5.92 25.73
CA ILE A 355 -1.34 6.46 24.38
C ILE A 355 0.02 6.02 23.82
N LYS A 356 1.09 6.03 24.63
CA LYS A 356 2.38 5.51 24.17
C LYS A 356 2.31 4.04 23.77
N THR A 357 1.68 3.21 24.58
CA THR A 357 1.46 1.79 24.27
C THR A 357 0.70 1.62 22.97
N ILE A 358 -0.39 2.37 22.77
CA ILE A 358 -1.17 2.37 21.52
C ILE A 358 -0.29 2.75 20.33
N LEU A 359 0.51 3.81 20.44
CA LEU A 359 1.39 4.26 19.37
C LEU A 359 2.48 3.23 19.03
N GLU A 360 3.04 2.56 20.05
CA GLU A 360 4.03 1.48 19.87
C GLU A 360 3.40 0.25 19.20
N GLN A 361 2.24 -0.18 19.66
CA GLN A 361 1.50 -1.31 19.03
C GLN A 361 1.10 -1.00 17.60
N SER A 362 0.68 0.24 17.32
CA SER A 362 0.34 0.70 15.96
C SER A 362 1.56 0.70 15.03
N LYS A 363 2.75 1.02 15.53
CA LYS A 363 4.01 0.91 14.76
C LYS A 363 4.32 -0.53 14.38
N ASN A 364 4.08 -1.44 15.31
CA ASN A 364 4.35 -2.86 15.13
C ASN A 364 3.26 -3.59 14.32
N GLY A 365 2.14 -2.93 14.01
CA GLY A 365 1.01 -3.56 13.32
C GLY A 365 0.21 -4.55 14.19
N GLU A 366 0.22 -4.34 15.51
CA GLU A 366 -0.50 -5.20 16.47
C GLU A 366 -1.95 -4.77 16.67
N ILE A 367 -2.29 -3.50 16.30
CA ILE A 367 -3.65 -2.91 16.37
C ILE A 367 -3.93 -2.03 15.15
#